data_0a6a84c83a640eea64bb9f1ad1bcabaf
#
_entry.id   0a6a84c83a640eea64bb9f1ad1bcabaf
#
_cell.length_a   1.000
_cell.length_b   1.000
_cell.length_c   1.000
_cell.angle_alpha   90.00
_cell.angle_beta   90.00
_cell.angle_gamma   90.00
#
_symmetry.space_group_name_H-M   'P 1'
#
loop_
_entity.id
_entity.type
_entity.pdbx_description
1 polymer ?
#
loop_
_entity_poly.entity_id
_entity_poly.type
_entity_poly.pdbx_seq_one_letter_code
_entity_poly.pdbx_strand_id
1 'polypeptide(L)'
;MHPLEIIDRYYEAGSLRDLLVKHSQCVAQRALRIAFAHTELAIDTDFVREAALLHDIGIICCDAPSIHCYGTEPYIRHGVMGAQILRREGLPRHARVCERHTGAGITVAEVLRQNLPLAVPQPTTADEPYMPVTVEEKLICYADKFYSKSHPEREKTIEQAVRSLSKFGGDGAARFLDWASLFEGYGGGLS
;
A
#
# COMPACT_ATOMS: atom_id res chain seq x y z
N MET A 1 16.10 3.01 -13.36
CA MET A 1 15.24 2.03 -14.07
C MET A 1 13.81 2.53 -13.97
N HIS A 2 13.07 2.59 -15.08
CA HIS A 2 11.71 3.13 -15.05
C HIS A 2 10.72 2.11 -14.46
N PRO A 3 9.85 2.48 -13.50
CA PRO A 3 8.94 1.53 -12.84
C PRO A 3 8.07 0.70 -13.80
N LEU A 4 7.61 1.28 -14.92
CA LEU A 4 6.82 0.56 -15.91
C LEU A 4 7.62 -0.55 -16.61
N GLU A 5 8.94 -0.39 -16.80
CA GLU A 5 9.78 -1.45 -17.36
C GLU A 5 9.87 -2.65 -16.42
N ILE A 6 9.79 -2.42 -15.11
CA ILE A 6 9.74 -3.51 -14.12
C ILE A 6 8.38 -4.21 -14.22
N ILE A 7 7.28 -3.44 -14.24
CA ILE A 7 5.94 -4.02 -14.38
C ILE A 7 5.86 -4.87 -15.65
N ASP A 8 6.38 -4.38 -16.77
CA ASP A 8 6.33 -5.06 -18.08
C ASP A 8 7.13 -6.38 -18.14
N ARG A 9 8.02 -6.65 -17.15
CA ARG A 9 8.70 -7.94 -17.02
C ARG A 9 7.81 -9.02 -16.41
N TYR A 10 6.82 -8.64 -15.62
CA TYR A 10 5.97 -9.55 -14.86
C TYR A 10 4.54 -9.59 -15.37
N TYR A 11 4.10 -8.55 -16.07
CA TYR A 11 2.72 -8.39 -16.52
C TYR A 11 2.65 -8.33 -18.04
N GLU A 12 1.93 -9.25 -18.62
CA GLU A 12 1.54 -9.16 -20.03
C GLU A 12 0.54 -8.02 -20.25
N ALA A 13 0.50 -7.48 -21.47
CA ALA A 13 -0.52 -6.49 -21.85
C ALA A 13 -1.92 -7.06 -21.66
N GLY A 14 -2.80 -6.35 -20.95
CA GLY A 14 -4.18 -6.78 -20.70
C GLY A 14 -4.77 -6.15 -19.46
N SER A 15 -5.99 -6.59 -19.10
CA SER A 15 -6.82 -5.96 -18.06
C SER A 15 -6.15 -5.87 -16.70
N LEU A 16 -5.41 -6.90 -16.28
CA LEU A 16 -4.71 -6.88 -14.99
C LEU A 16 -3.61 -5.81 -14.95
N ARG A 17 -2.78 -5.75 -16.00
CA ARG A 17 -1.73 -4.73 -16.11
C ARG A 17 -2.32 -3.33 -16.16
N ASP A 18 -3.36 -3.12 -16.95
CA ASP A 18 -4.00 -1.81 -17.10
C ASP A 18 -4.62 -1.35 -15.78
N LEU A 19 -5.26 -2.27 -15.04
CA LEU A 19 -5.81 -2.02 -13.72
C LEU A 19 -4.71 -1.64 -12.73
N LEU A 20 -3.61 -2.41 -12.66
CA LEU A 20 -2.46 -2.13 -11.79
C LEU A 20 -1.89 -0.74 -12.07
N VAL A 21 -1.57 -0.47 -13.34
CA VAL A 21 -0.96 0.82 -13.74
C VAL A 21 -1.90 1.98 -13.41
N LYS A 22 -3.19 1.86 -13.75
CA LYS A 22 -4.18 2.91 -13.47
C LYS A 22 -4.32 3.20 -11.99
N HIS A 23 -4.50 2.15 -11.17
CA HIS A 23 -4.59 2.29 -9.72
C HIS A 23 -3.32 2.94 -9.15
N SER A 24 -2.16 2.42 -9.49
CA SER A 24 -0.88 2.92 -8.98
C SER A 24 -0.58 4.36 -9.39
N GLN A 25 -0.99 4.77 -10.59
CA GLN A 25 -0.90 6.17 -11.02
C GLN A 25 -1.77 7.10 -10.18
N CYS A 26 -3.00 6.70 -9.84
CA CYS A 26 -3.88 7.49 -8.97
C CYS A 26 -3.27 7.64 -7.56
N VAL A 27 -2.74 6.55 -7.00
CA VAL A 27 -2.02 6.56 -5.72
C VAL A 27 -0.80 7.50 -5.77
N ALA A 28 0.04 7.38 -6.80
CA ALA A 28 1.21 8.23 -6.98
C ALA A 28 0.84 9.72 -7.10
N GLN A 29 -0.18 10.05 -7.88
CA GLN A 29 -0.63 11.43 -8.05
C GLN A 29 -1.10 12.03 -6.72
N ARG A 30 -1.87 11.30 -5.92
CA ARG A 30 -2.31 11.76 -4.60
C ARG A 30 -1.12 11.93 -3.66
N ALA A 31 -0.25 10.94 -3.56
CA ALA A 31 0.92 11.00 -2.69
C ALA A 31 1.84 12.19 -3.04
N LEU A 32 2.09 12.43 -4.33
CA LEU A 32 2.89 13.56 -4.78
C LEU A 32 2.22 14.90 -4.51
N ARG A 33 0.89 15.02 -4.70
CA ARG A 33 0.15 16.24 -4.36
C ARG A 33 0.32 16.60 -2.88
N ILE A 34 0.25 15.63 -1.98
CA ILE A 34 0.49 15.82 -0.56
C ILE A 34 1.95 16.18 -0.30
N ALA A 35 2.91 15.45 -0.87
CA ALA A 35 4.33 15.70 -0.67
C ALA A 35 4.74 17.13 -1.09
N PHE A 36 4.20 17.65 -2.18
CA PHE A 36 4.47 19.02 -2.63
C PHE A 36 3.81 20.08 -1.76
N ALA A 37 2.72 19.76 -1.07
CA ALA A 37 2.07 20.66 -0.12
C ALA A 37 2.81 20.70 1.25
N HIS A 38 3.62 19.70 1.56
CA HIS A 38 4.28 19.50 2.86
C HIS A 38 5.81 19.45 2.72
N THR A 39 6.41 20.55 2.25
CA THR A 39 7.86 20.64 2.05
C THR A 39 8.67 20.49 3.35
N GLU A 40 8.06 20.80 4.49
CA GLU A 40 8.64 20.64 5.84
C GLU A 40 8.89 19.18 6.24
N LEU A 41 8.20 18.24 5.60
CA LEU A 41 8.40 16.80 5.85
C LEU A 41 9.59 16.21 5.10
N ALA A 42 10.25 16.99 4.24
CA ALA A 42 11.44 16.59 3.45
C ALA A 42 11.26 15.25 2.73
N ILE A 43 10.09 15.01 2.14
CA ILE A 43 9.71 13.76 1.45
C ILE A 43 10.51 13.62 0.16
N ASP A 44 11.10 12.43 -0.05
CA ASP A 44 11.77 12.05 -1.31
C ASP A 44 10.70 11.79 -2.39
N THR A 45 10.35 12.84 -3.15
CA THR A 45 9.27 12.80 -4.15
C THR A 45 9.57 11.88 -5.33
N ASP A 46 10.83 11.69 -5.70
CA ASP A 46 11.21 10.76 -6.77
C ASP A 46 11.01 9.32 -6.30
N PHE A 47 11.44 9.01 -5.07
CA PHE A 47 11.17 7.71 -4.47
C PHE A 47 9.65 7.46 -4.30
N VAL A 48 8.88 8.44 -3.82
CA VAL A 48 7.41 8.30 -3.69
C VAL A 48 6.76 7.98 -5.02
N ARG A 49 7.18 8.65 -6.10
CA ARG A 49 6.66 8.39 -7.46
C ARG A 49 6.91 6.94 -7.89
N GLU A 50 8.16 6.49 -7.75
CA GLU A 50 8.56 5.14 -8.17
C GLU A 50 7.91 4.06 -7.29
N ALA A 51 7.97 4.23 -5.98
CA ALA A 51 7.46 3.25 -5.04
C ALA A 51 5.93 3.14 -5.08
N ALA A 52 5.21 4.24 -5.26
CA ALA A 52 3.77 4.20 -5.45
C ALA A 52 3.35 3.48 -6.74
N LEU A 53 4.14 3.60 -7.82
CA LEU A 53 3.87 2.83 -9.05
C LEU A 53 4.09 1.34 -8.89
N LEU A 54 4.92 0.91 -7.94
CA LEU A 54 5.33 -0.48 -7.74
C LEU A 54 4.69 -1.15 -6.51
N HIS A 55 3.96 -0.40 -5.65
CA HIS A 55 3.51 -0.89 -4.34
C HIS A 55 2.66 -2.16 -4.41
N ASP A 56 1.93 -2.33 -5.49
CA ASP A 56 1.00 -3.43 -5.73
C ASP A 56 1.50 -4.50 -6.72
N ILE A 57 2.77 -4.45 -7.14
CA ILE A 57 3.31 -5.34 -8.18
C ILE A 57 3.09 -6.84 -7.88
N GLY A 58 2.85 -7.20 -6.63
CA GLY A 58 2.63 -8.59 -6.21
C GLY A 58 1.21 -9.12 -6.41
N ILE A 59 0.24 -8.32 -6.85
CA ILE A 59 -1.15 -8.81 -7.05
C ILE A 59 -1.23 -9.93 -8.08
N ILE A 60 -0.31 -9.98 -9.05
CA ILE A 60 -0.24 -11.05 -10.06
C ILE A 60 -0.12 -12.45 -9.44
N CYS A 61 0.45 -12.56 -8.24
CA CYS A 61 0.63 -13.83 -7.54
C CYS A 61 -0.65 -14.30 -6.82
N CYS A 62 -1.67 -13.45 -6.73
CA CYS A 62 -2.83 -13.66 -5.86
C CYS A 62 -4.03 -14.27 -6.59
N ASP A 63 -4.86 -14.99 -5.83
CA ASP A 63 -6.18 -15.43 -6.27
C ASP A 63 -7.22 -14.35 -5.93
N ALA A 64 -7.58 -13.53 -6.92
CA ALA A 64 -8.59 -12.48 -6.83
C ALA A 64 -9.23 -12.24 -8.21
N PRO A 65 -10.08 -13.14 -8.71
CA PRO A 65 -10.65 -13.08 -10.06
C PRO A 65 -11.43 -11.80 -10.35
N SER A 66 -12.01 -11.16 -9.33
CA SER A 66 -12.76 -9.90 -9.46
C SER A 66 -11.89 -8.72 -9.95
N ILE A 67 -10.57 -8.85 -9.87
CA ILE A 67 -9.59 -7.89 -10.37
C ILE A 67 -8.62 -8.53 -11.37
N HIS A 68 -9.05 -9.60 -12.04
CA HIS A 68 -8.28 -10.34 -13.05
C HIS A 68 -6.99 -11.01 -12.54
N CYS A 69 -6.88 -11.27 -11.23
CA CYS A 69 -5.75 -11.99 -10.63
C CYS A 69 -6.09 -13.48 -10.53
N TYR A 70 -5.31 -14.33 -11.16
CA TYR A 70 -5.50 -15.78 -11.22
C TYR A 70 -4.29 -16.55 -10.69
N GLY A 71 -3.57 -15.98 -9.72
CA GLY A 71 -2.51 -16.64 -8.99
C GLY A 71 -3.04 -17.59 -7.92
N THR A 72 -2.19 -18.01 -7.00
CA THR A 72 -2.52 -19.00 -5.98
C THR A 72 -2.45 -18.48 -4.55
N GLU A 73 -1.85 -17.31 -4.35
CA GLU A 73 -1.65 -16.74 -3.03
C GLU A 73 -2.92 -16.04 -2.53
N PRO A 74 -3.25 -16.12 -1.23
CA PRO A 74 -4.29 -15.29 -0.64
C PRO A 74 -4.01 -13.81 -0.88
N TYR A 75 -5.04 -13.03 -1.20
CA TYR A 75 -4.88 -11.61 -1.57
C TYR A 75 -4.13 -10.77 -0.52
N ILE A 76 -4.30 -11.08 0.77
CA ILE A 76 -3.59 -10.40 1.87
C ILE A 76 -2.05 -10.46 1.73
N ARG A 77 -1.53 -11.43 0.96
CA ARG A 77 -0.09 -11.62 0.75
C ARG A 77 0.48 -10.81 -0.41
N HIS A 78 -0.34 -10.05 -1.16
CA HIS A 78 0.16 -9.29 -2.32
C HIS A 78 1.35 -8.39 -2.00
N GLY A 79 1.34 -7.72 -0.84
CA GLY A 79 2.45 -6.88 -0.41
C GLY A 79 3.75 -7.66 -0.20
N VAL A 80 3.67 -8.83 0.44
CA VAL A 80 4.81 -9.72 0.65
C VAL A 80 5.34 -10.26 -0.68
N MET A 81 4.45 -10.67 -1.58
CA MET A 81 4.83 -11.17 -2.91
C MET A 81 5.49 -10.07 -3.74
N GLY A 82 4.94 -8.84 -3.70
CA GLY A 82 5.55 -7.68 -4.34
C GLY A 82 6.93 -7.34 -3.78
N ALA A 83 7.08 -7.42 -2.47
CA ALA A 83 8.38 -7.21 -1.82
C ALA A 83 9.44 -8.23 -2.27
N GLN A 84 9.05 -9.50 -2.46
CA GLN A 84 9.97 -10.52 -2.99
C GLN A 84 10.38 -10.22 -4.45
N ILE A 85 9.43 -9.79 -5.29
CA ILE A 85 9.71 -9.37 -6.66
C ILE A 85 10.72 -8.22 -6.64
N LEU A 86 10.47 -7.16 -5.89
CA LEU A 86 11.31 -5.96 -5.90
C LEU A 86 12.70 -6.19 -5.26
N ARG A 87 12.82 -7.11 -4.29
CA ARG A 87 14.15 -7.52 -3.79
C ARG A 87 14.98 -8.23 -4.87
N ARG A 88 14.35 -9.06 -5.72
CA ARG A 88 15.04 -9.68 -6.87
C ARG A 88 15.47 -8.66 -7.92
N GLU A 89 14.72 -7.58 -8.08
CA GLU A 89 15.05 -6.45 -8.95
C GLU A 89 16.11 -5.50 -8.34
N GLY A 90 16.62 -5.79 -7.14
CA GLY A 90 17.61 -4.95 -6.47
C GLY A 90 17.03 -3.67 -5.86
N LEU A 91 15.74 -3.64 -5.55
CA LEU A 91 14.99 -2.48 -5.04
C LEU A 91 14.50 -2.69 -3.59
N PRO A 92 15.41 -2.85 -2.60
CA PRO A 92 15.01 -3.20 -1.23
C PRO A 92 14.18 -2.11 -0.53
N ARG A 93 14.38 -0.82 -0.87
CA ARG A 93 13.60 0.29 -0.31
C ARG A 93 12.16 0.26 -0.82
N HIS A 94 11.95 0.01 -2.12
CA HIS A 94 10.61 -0.15 -2.72
C HIS A 94 9.91 -1.42 -2.20
N ALA A 95 10.65 -2.49 -1.98
CA ALA A 95 10.12 -3.73 -1.40
C ALA A 95 9.48 -3.49 -0.01
N ARG A 96 10.05 -2.61 0.81
CA ARG A 96 9.46 -2.26 2.11
C ARG A 96 8.10 -1.57 1.96
N VAL A 97 7.93 -0.71 0.95
CA VAL A 97 6.62 -0.09 0.67
C VAL A 97 5.59 -1.16 0.32
N CYS A 98 5.93 -2.12 -0.57
CA CYS A 98 5.03 -3.24 -0.88
C CYS A 98 4.62 -4.01 0.39
N GLU A 99 5.59 -4.38 1.21
CA GLU A 99 5.39 -5.24 2.37
C GLU A 99 4.51 -4.57 3.45
N ARG A 100 4.51 -3.23 3.51
CA ARG A 100 3.96 -2.45 4.62
C ARG A 100 2.72 -1.63 4.31
N HIS A 101 2.26 -1.62 3.03
CA HIS A 101 1.13 -0.75 2.64
C HIS A 101 -0.24 -1.37 2.88
N THR A 102 -0.35 -2.70 3.12
CA THR A 102 -1.63 -3.39 3.26
C THR A 102 -2.41 -2.87 4.47
N GLY A 103 -3.69 -2.58 4.28
CA GLY A 103 -4.50 -1.91 5.31
C GLY A 103 -3.95 -0.49 5.60
N ALA A 104 -3.83 -0.13 6.84
CA ALA A 104 -3.03 1.02 7.30
C ALA A 104 -1.83 0.52 8.13
N GLY A 105 -1.09 -0.43 7.56
CA GLY A 105 -0.16 -1.29 8.26
C GLY A 105 -0.87 -2.40 9.03
N ILE A 106 -0.16 -3.48 9.31
CA ILE A 106 -0.66 -4.64 10.07
C ILE A 106 0.38 -4.96 11.15
N THR A 107 -0.03 -4.95 12.42
CA THR A 107 0.84 -5.32 13.52
C THR A 107 0.96 -6.84 13.65
N VAL A 108 2.03 -7.33 14.26
CA VAL A 108 2.18 -8.76 14.59
C VAL A 108 1.01 -9.24 15.45
N ALA A 109 0.55 -8.42 16.38
CA ALA A 109 -0.61 -8.73 17.21
C ALA A 109 -1.90 -8.90 16.37
N GLU A 110 -2.09 -8.06 15.34
CA GLU A 110 -3.22 -8.20 14.39
C GLU A 110 -3.09 -9.48 13.55
N VAL A 111 -1.88 -9.82 13.09
CA VAL A 111 -1.62 -11.09 12.36
C VAL A 111 -2.05 -12.29 13.18
N LEU A 112 -1.61 -12.34 14.45
CA LEU A 112 -1.93 -13.46 15.34
C LEU A 112 -3.42 -13.51 15.71
N ARG A 113 -4.01 -12.37 16.08
CA ARG A 113 -5.42 -12.29 16.50
C ARG A 113 -6.38 -12.69 15.37
N GLN A 114 -6.06 -12.30 14.14
CA GLN A 114 -6.91 -12.55 12.97
C GLN A 114 -6.50 -13.81 12.20
N ASN A 115 -5.48 -14.54 12.68
CA ASN A 115 -4.91 -15.70 12.01
C ASN A 115 -4.59 -15.43 10.52
N LEU A 116 -3.95 -14.30 10.23
CA LEU A 116 -3.62 -13.92 8.87
C LEU A 116 -2.48 -14.82 8.34
N PRO A 117 -2.48 -15.21 7.06
CA PRO A 117 -1.42 -16.03 6.46
C PRO A 117 -0.16 -15.20 6.15
N LEU A 118 0.34 -14.50 7.14
CA LEU A 118 1.55 -13.67 7.13
C LEU A 118 2.57 -14.23 8.11
N ALA A 119 3.85 -14.14 7.76
CA ALA A 119 4.91 -14.62 8.65
C ALA A 119 5.01 -13.76 9.91
N VAL A 120 5.14 -14.42 11.04
CA VAL A 120 5.39 -13.77 12.32
C VAL A 120 6.88 -13.88 12.63
N PRO A 121 7.59 -12.75 12.87
CA PRO A 121 8.99 -12.78 13.29
C PRO A 121 9.16 -13.55 14.59
N GLN A 122 10.34 -14.16 14.78
CA GLN A 122 10.68 -14.79 16.06
C GLN A 122 10.64 -13.73 17.17
N PRO A 123 10.25 -14.11 18.40
CA PRO A 123 9.95 -13.17 19.50
C PRO A 123 11.10 -12.26 19.94
N THR A 124 12.30 -12.42 19.38
CA THR A 124 13.49 -11.65 19.73
C THR A 124 13.66 -10.33 18.95
N THR A 125 12.82 -10.07 17.95
CA THR A 125 12.87 -8.82 17.19
C THR A 125 11.63 -8.00 17.53
N ALA A 126 11.82 -6.74 17.98
CA ALA A 126 10.75 -5.77 18.16
C ALA A 126 10.22 -5.24 16.81
N ASP A 127 10.50 -5.95 15.72
CA ASP A 127 10.17 -5.51 14.38
C ASP A 127 8.70 -5.79 14.06
N GLU A 128 8.02 -4.76 13.60
CA GLU A 128 6.69 -4.82 13.01
C GLU A 128 6.84 -4.82 11.48
N PRO A 129 7.01 -6.01 10.85
CA PRO A 129 7.46 -6.11 9.46
C PRO A 129 6.48 -5.51 8.46
N TYR A 130 5.19 -5.46 8.83
CA TYR A 130 4.11 -4.98 7.97
C TYR A 130 3.61 -3.59 8.35
N MET A 131 4.36 -2.85 9.21
CA MET A 131 4.03 -1.49 9.61
C MET A 131 4.88 -0.47 8.85
N PRO A 132 4.29 0.58 8.23
CA PRO A 132 5.03 1.67 7.64
C PRO A 132 5.87 2.42 8.68
N VAL A 133 7.14 2.66 8.38
CA VAL A 133 8.09 3.32 9.29
C VAL A 133 8.43 4.72 8.81
N THR A 134 8.88 4.87 7.55
CA THR A 134 9.28 6.17 7.02
C THR A 134 8.06 7.02 6.63
N VAL A 135 8.27 8.32 6.47
CA VAL A 135 7.20 9.23 6.05
C VAL A 135 6.67 8.87 4.66
N GLU A 136 7.55 8.42 3.75
CA GLU A 136 7.16 8.00 2.41
C GLU A 136 6.35 6.70 2.44
N GLU A 137 6.74 5.72 3.27
CA GLU A 137 5.98 4.49 3.46
C GLU A 137 4.57 4.79 3.99
N LYS A 138 4.45 5.67 4.99
CA LYS A 138 3.16 6.12 5.55
C LYS A 138 2.34 6.86 4.51
N LEU A 139 2.96 7.76 3.76
CA LEU A 139 2.28 8.56 2.73
C LEU A 139 1.71 7.70 1.61
N ILE A 140 2.47 6.74 1.09
CA ILE A 140 1.99 5.84 0.03
C ILE A 140 0.89 4.94 0.58
N CYS A 141 1.08 4.37 1.78
CA CYS A 141 0.06 3.57 2.45
C CYS A 141 -1.23 4.37 2.68
N TYR A 142 -1.15 5.63 3.09
CA TYR A 142 -2.27 6.54 3.25
C TYR A 142 -2.98 6.81 1.92
N ALA A 143 -2.23 7.21 0.88
CA ALA A 143 -2.77 7.55 -0.42
C ALA A 143 -3.51 6.38 -1.09
N ASP A 144 -3.02 5.15 -0.92
CA ASP A 144 -3.65 3.94 -1.46
C ASP A 144 -5.08 3.73 -0.96
N LYS A 145 -5.40 4.12 0.27
CA LYS A 145 -6.74 3.88 0.85
C LYS A 145 -7.86 4.65 0.16
N PHE A 146 -7.52 5.67 -0.62
CA PHE A 146 -8.51 6.48 -1.34
C PHE A 146 -9.00 5.84 -2.64
N TYR A 147 -8.30 4.82 -3.13
CA TYR A 147 -8.63 4.17 -4.41
C TYR A 147 -8.90 2.69 -4.22
N SER A 148 -9.91 2.17 -4.93
CA SER A 148 -10.13 0.74 -5.02
C SER A 148 -9.65 0.23 -6.38
N LYS A 149 -9.18 -1.02 -6.43
CA LYS A 149 -8.75 -1.63 -7.70
C LYS A 149 -9.92 -1.86 -8.66
N SER A 150 -11.13 -2.06 -8.15
CA SER A 150 -12.34 -2.21 -9.01
C SER A 150 -12.80 -0.91 -9.66
N HIS A 151 -12.48 0.25 -9.06
CA HIS A 151 -12.84 1.59 -9.56
C HIS A 151 -11.69 2.55 -9.25
N PRO A 152 -10.54 2.39 -9.90
CA PRO A 152 -9.33 3.14 -9.56
C PRO A 152 -9.43 4.65 -9.82
N GLU A 153 -10.33 5.08 -10.71
CA GLU A 153 -10.57 6.48 -11.01
C GLU A 153 -11.45 7.19 -9.96
N ARG A 154 -12.12 6.45 -9.07
CA ARG A 154 -13.02 7.02 -8.08
C ARG A 154 -12.31 7.21 -6.75
N GLU A 155 -11.93 8.46 -6.47
CA GLU A 155 -11.32 8.84 -5.20
C GLU A 155 -12.36 8.85 -4.07
N LYS A 156 -12.06 8.14 -2.98
CA LYS A 156 -12.88 8.12 -1.76
C LYS A 156 -12.64 9.38 -0.93
N THR A 157 -13.61 9.73 -0.08
CA THR A 157 -13.37 10.65 1.03
C THR A 157 -12.64 9.98 2.19
N ILE A 158 -12.12 10.77 3.14
CA ILE A 158 -11.50 10.25 4.37
C ILE A 158 -12.47 9.33 5.11
N GLU A 159 -13.73 9.73 5.28
CA GLU A 159 -14.76 8.94 5.96
C GLU A 159 -15.07 7.63 5.23
N GLN A 160 -15.03 7.64 3.90
CA GLN A 160 -15.20 6.40 3.11
C GLN A 160 -14.01 5.45 3.27
N ALA A 161 -12.80 6.00 3.33
CA ALA A 161 -11.59 5.21 3.58
C ALA A 161 -11.61 4.60 4.99
N VAL A 162 -11.98 5.38 6.02
CA VAL A 162 -12.16 4.92 7.41
C VAL A 162 -13.18 3.80 7.47
N ARG A 163 -14.38 3.98 6.87
CA ARG A 163 -15.41 2.93 6.83
C ARG A 163 -14.92 1.65 6.15
N SER A 164 -14.07 1.78 5.13
CA SER A 164 -13.48 0.62 4.45
C SER A 164 -12.50 -0.13 5.35
N LEU A 165 -11.65 0.59 6.08
CA LEU A 165 -10.66 0.02 7.01
C LEU A 165 -11.31 -0.62 8.23
N SER A 166 -12.36 0.00 8.79
CA SER A 166 -13.08 -0.50 9.96
C SER A 166 -13.69 -1.89 9.76
N LYS A 167 -13.95 -2.31 8.51
CA LYS A 167 -14.47 -3.64 8.19
C LYS A 167 -13.50 -4.78 8.52
N PHE A 168 -12.20 -4.47 8.58
CA PHE A 168 -11.16 -5.46 8.83
C PHE A 168 -10.82 -5.59 10.33
N GLY A 169 -11.43 -4.77 11.19
CA GLY A 169 -11.11 -4.72 12.62
C GLY A 169 -9.72 -4.13 12.88
N GLY A 170 -9.30 -4.18 14.15
CA GLY A 170 -7.99 -3.63 14.56
C GLY A 170 -7.92 -2.11 14.55
N ASP A 171 -6.69 -1.59 14.66
CA ASP A 171 -6.42 -0.16 14.84
C ASP A 171 -6.13 0.57 13.52
N GLY A 172 -6.33 -0.11 12.37
CA GLY A 172 -6.02 0.45 11.06
C GLY A 172 -6.76 1.75 10.75
N ALA A 173 -8.03 1.88 11.15
CA ALA A 173 -8.80 3.10 10.98
C ALA A 173 -8.25 4.26 11.83
N ALA A 174 -7.82 4.00 13.06
CA ALA A 174 -7.22 4.99 13.94
C ALA A 174 -5.87 5.48 13.38
N ARG A 175 -4.99 4.54 12.98
CA ARG A 175 -3.70 4.88 12.33
C ARG A 175 -3.90 5.72 11.06
N PHE A 176 -4.90 5.40 10.26
CA PHE A 176 -5.23 6.17 9.06
C PHE A 176 -5.66 7.60 9.39
N LEU A 177 -6.45 7.80 10.46
CA LEU A 177 -6.87 9.14 10.92
C LEU A 177 -5.67 9.96 11.46
N ASP A 178 -4.73 9.33 12.16
CA ASP A 178 -3.47 9.99 12.56
C ASP A 178 -2.69 10.49 11.34
N TRP A 179 -2.64 9.70 10.27
CA TRP A 179 -2.00 10.14 9.02
C TRP A 179 -2.82 11.18 8.26
N ALA A 180 -4.16 11.15 8.33
CA ALA A 180 -5.01 12.20 7.78
C ALA A 180 -4.77 13.54 8.48
N SER A 181 -4.56 13.51 9.80
CA SER A 181 -4.17 14.71 10.55
C SER A 181 -2.78 15.21 10.13
N LEU A 182 -1.81 14.30 9.97
CA LEU A 182 -0.44 14.65 9.57
C LEU A 182 -0.37 15.23 8.14
N PHE A 183 -1.06 14.59 7.19
CA PHE A 183 -0.90 14.89 5.77
C PHE A 183 -1.92 15.89 5.22
N GLU A 184 -3.07 16.05 5.84
CA GLU A 184 -4.15 16.90 5.34
C GLU A 184 -4.76 17.83 6.42
N GLY A 185 -4.17 17.86 7.63
CA GLY A 185 -4.70 18.71 8.74
C GLY A 185 -6.11 18.28 9.15
N TYR A 186 -6.51 17.04 8.92
CA TYR A 186 -7.83 16.54 9.26
C TYR A 186 -8.03 16.53 10.78
N GLY A 187 -8.74 17.52 11.28
CA GLY A 187 -9.19 17.58 12.67
C GLY A 187 -10.40 16.67 12.84
N GLY A 188 -10.16 15.39 13.15
CA GLY A 188 -11.23 14.42 13.37
C GLY A 188 -12.17 14.90 14.48
N GLY A 189 -13.25 15.51 14.11
CA GLY A 189 -14.42 15.65 14.98
C GLY A 189 -15.04 14.28 15.14
N LEU A 190 -14.60 13.53 16.15
CA LEU A 190 -15.42 12.46 16.70
C LEU A 190 -16.53 13.17 17.48
N SER A 191 -17.65 13.46 16.80
CA SER A 191 -18.93 13.79 17.41
C SER A 191 -19.75 12.53 17.58
#